data_e03629685ddf5f760a790e84258834a5
#
_entry.id   e03629685ddf5f760a790e84258834a5
#
_cell.length_a   1.000
_cell.length_b   1.000
_cell.length_c   1.000
_cell.angle_alpha   90.00
_cell.angle_beta   90.00
_cell.angle_gamma   90.00
#
_symmetry.space_group_name_H-M   'P 1'
#
loop_
_entity.id
_entity.type
_entity.pdbx_description
1 polymer ?
#
loop_
_entity_poly.entity_id
_entity_poly.type
_entity_poly.pdbx_seq_one_letter_code
_entity_poly.pdbx_strand_id
1 'polypeptide(L)'
;MFSFLRRTSLYILAIPVLVFGLGLLSNQAVLVANHDKFPVMFNDYKVNEYQQLLQRKLAICRLATASDTDATDEDISTVDPCEPIEFRIDALKFGYIDEVHIVMTSKTHLNFLADWIDLGTIYSIGDALLELGEWSFGFIFPLFVFDVARKLRKHEMV
;
A
#
# COMPACT_ATOMS: atom_id res chain seq x y z
N MET A 1 5.62 -39.52 20.51
CA MET A 1 5.29 -39.36 19.07
C MET A 1 4.30 -38.23 18.81
N PHE A 2 3.24 -38.03 19.59
CA PHE A 2 2.24 -36.94 19.44
C PHE A 2 2.82 -35.53 19.59
N SER A 3 3.79 -35.31 20.47
CA SER A 3 4.39 -33.99 20.70
C SER A 3 5.20 -33.48 19.49
N PHE A 4 5.87 -34.36 18.77
CA PHE A 4 6.68 -34.01 17.61
C PHE A 4 5.83 -33.61 16.39
N LEU A 5 4.76 -34.36 16.10
CA LEU A 5 3.85 -34.05 14.98
C LEU A 5 3.03 -32.77 15.22
N ARG A 6 2.69 -32.47 16.48
CA ARG A 6 2.05 -31.21 16.86
C ARG A 6 2.98 -30.01 16.68
N ARG A 7 4.27 -30.17 17.01
CA ARG A 7 5.28 -29.14 16.82
C ARG A 7 5.49 -28.79 15.33
N THR A 8 5.68 -29.80 14.47
CA THR A 8 5.92 -29.56 13.04
C THR A 8 4.76 -28.82 12.35
N SER A 9 3.50 -29.16 12.66
CA SER A 9 2.34 -28.47 12.09
C SER A 9 2.27 -26.99 12.53
N LEU A 10 2.59 -26.68 13.78
CA LEU A 10 2.62 -25.31 14.28
C LEU A 10 3.75 -24.47 13.64
N TYR A 11 4.93 -25.06 13.42
CA TYR A 11 6.04 -24.35 12.75
C TYR A 11 5.69 -24.00 11.31
N ILE A 12 4.97 -24.86 10.59
CA ILE A 12 4.55 -24.59 9.21
C ILE A 12 3.59 -23.39 9.16
N LEU A 13 2.65 -23.27 10.11
CA LEU A 13 1.77 -22.10 10.23
C LEU A 13 2.48 -20.82 10.68
N ALA A 14 3.58 -20.94 11.41
CA ALA A 14 4.33 -19.77 11.85
C ALA A 14 5.04 -19.05 10.69
N ILE A 15 5.40 -19.74 9.60
CA ILE A 15 6.13 -19.15 8.47
C ILE A 15 5.32 -18.02 7.81
N PRO A 16 4.05 -18.21 7.36
CA PRO A 16 3.27 -17.12 6.78
C PRO A 16 3.11 -15.93 7.73
N VAL A 17 2.87 -16.20 9.02
CA VAL A 17 2.72 -15.16 10.03
C VAL A 17 4.01 -14.35 10.20
N LEU A 18 5.16 -15.00 10.21
CA LEU A 18 6.46 -14.34 10.29
C LEU A 18 6.75 -13.50 9.04
N VAL A 19 6.48 -14.03 7.84
CA VAL A 19 6.69 -13.32 6.58
C VAL A 19 5.79 -12.09 6.52
N PHE A 20 4.51 -12.23 6.84
CA PHE A 20 3.56 -11.12 6.92
C PHE A 20 3.97 -10.08 7.96
N GLY A 21 4.37 -10.52 9.15
CA GLY A 21 4.86 -9.64 10.21
C GLY A 21 6.11 -8.86 9.81
N LEU A 22 7.05 -9.48 9.08
CA LEU A 22 8.21 -8.80 8.53
C LEU A 22 7.83 -7.73 7.49
N GLY A 23 6.82 -7.99 6.67
CA GLY A 23 6.28 -7.00 5.73
C GLY A 23 5.72 -5.77 6.45
N LEU A 24 4.87 -5.98 7.47
CA LEU A 24 4.35 -4.89 8.30
C LEU A 24 5.47 -4.08 8.97
N LEU A 25 6.43 -4.75 9.58
CA LEU A 25 7.55 -4.09 10.25
C LEU A 25 8.43 -3.32 9.26
N SER A 26 8.63 -3.84 8.05
CA SER A 26 9.35 -3.17 6.98
C SER A 26 8.69 -1.84 6.62
N ASN A 27 7.39 -1.85 6.31
CA ASN A 27 6.65 -0.64 5.95
C ASN A 27 6.60 0.35 7.11
N GLN A 28 6.38 -0.13 8.33
CA GLN A 28 6.39 0.73 9.52
C GLN A 28 7.76 1.37 9.78
N ALA A 29 8.85 0.63 9.56
CA ALA A 29 10.20 1.17 9.70
C ALA A 29 10.48 2.31 8.69
N VAL A 30 10.02 2.17 7.45
CA VAL A 30 10.14 3.23 6.43
C VAL A 30 9.37 4.47 6.84
N LEU A 31 8.12 4.34 7.29
CA LEU A 31 7.30 5.46 7.75
C LEU A 31 7.95 6.21 8.91
N VAL A 32 8.38 5.48 9.94
CA VAL A 32 9.04 6.08 11.11
C VAL A 32 10.33 6.80 10.72
N ALA A 33 11.14 6.20 9.83
CA ALA A 33 12.40 6.80 9.39
C ALA A 33 12.22 8.07 8.54
N ASN A 34 11.05 8.25 7.92
CA ASN A 34 10.73 9.36 7.02
C ASN A 34 9.59 10.26 7.53
N HIS A 35 9.36 10.34 8.84
CA HIS A 35 8.36 11.20 9.48
C HIS A 35 6.94 10.98 8.91
N ASP A 36 6.49 9.74 8.94
CA ASP A 36 5.19 9.26 8.43
C ASP A 36 4.99 9.47 6.92
N LYS A 37 6.10 9.58 6.17
CA LYS A 37 6.09 9.64 4.71
C LYS A 37 6.72 8.38 4.13
N PHE A 38 6.17 7.92 3.02
CA PHE A 38 6.66 6.75 2.31
C PHE A 38 7.38 7.19 1.03
N PRO A 39 8.69 6.99 0.89
CA PRO A 39 9.44 7.34 -0.31
C PRO A 39 9.05 6.44 -1.49
N VAL A 40 8.79 7.05 -2.64
CA VAL A 40 8.45 6.36 -3.89
C VAL A 40 9.47 6.71 -4.96
N MET A 41 9.97 5.72 -5.67
CA MET A 41 10.89 5.93 -6.78
C MET A 41 10.13 6.46 -8.00
N PHE A 42 10.03 7.77 -8.08
CA PHE A 42 9.50 8.49 -9.22
C PHE A 42 10.65 9.05 -10.05
N ASN A 43 10.80 8.57 -11.28
CA ASN A 43 11.71 9.20 -12.23
C ASN A 43 11.08 10.48 -12.80
N ASP A 44 11.88 11.37 -13.39
CA ASP A 44 11.43 12.64 -13.96
C ASP A 44 10.27 12.47 -14.96
N TYR A 45 10.26 11.37 -15.71
CA TYR A 45 9.20 11.06 -16.66
C TYR A 45 7.85 10.84 -15.93
N LYS A 46 7.84 10.02 -14.88
CA LYS A 46 6.63 9.75 -14.07
C LYS A 46 6.15 10.99 -13.33
N VAL A 47 7.07 11.80 -12.80
CA VAL A 47 6.71 13.08 -12.17
C VAL A 47 6.01 13.99 -13.19
N ASN A 48 6.55 14.12 -14.39
CA ASN A 48 5.96 14.95 -15.45
C ASN A 48 4.61 14.40 -15.92
N GLU A 49 4.47 13.09 -16.08
CA GLU A 49 3.20 12.44 -16.45
C GLU A 49 2.12 12.70 -15.39
N TYR A 50 2.47 12.53 -14.12
CA TYR A 50 1.56 12.78 -13.00
C TYR A 50 1.17 14.26 -12.91
N GLN A 51 2.12 15.16 -13.10
CA GLN A 51 1.84 16.60 -13.15
C GLN A 51 0.87 16.95 -14.29
N GLN A 52 1.07 16.41 -15.49
CA GLN A 52 0.15 16.61 -16.61
C GLN A 52 -1.25 16.07 -16.33
N LEU A 53 -1.35 14.92 -15.66
CA LEU A 53 -2.62 14.34 -15.23
C LEU A 53 -3.37 15.27 -14.27
N LEU A 54 -2.67 15.83 -13.28
CA LEU A 54 -3.25 16.79 -12.33
C LEU A 54 -3.70 18.07 -13.02
N GLN A 55 -2.91 18.60 -13.95
CA GLN A 55 -3.28 19.79 -14.73
C GLN A 55 -4.53 19.56 -15.59
N ARG A 56 -4.65 18.37 -16.22
CA ARG A 56 -5.87 18.01 -16.97
C ARG A 56 -7.08 17.90 -16.06
N LYS A 57 -6.94 17.28 -14.88
CA LYS A 57 -8.02 17.21 -13.88
C LYS A 57 -8.45 18.59 -13.41
N LEU A 58 -7.50 19.50 -13.17
CA LEU A 58 -7.78 20.89 -12.79
C LEU A 58 -8.55 21.61 -13.89
N ALA A 59 -8.13 21.49 -15.15
CA ALA A 59 -8.82 22.10 -16.28
C ALA A 59 -10.27 21.60 -16.41
N ILE A 60 -10.50 20.30 -16.26
CA ILE A 60 -11.86 19.71 -16.29
C ILE A 60 -12.69 20.23 -15.11
N CYS A 61 -12.11 20.28 -13.90
CA CYS A 61 -12.80 20.80 -12.72
C CYS A 61 -13.25 22.25 -12.94
N ARG A 62 -12.35 23.12 -13.41
CA ARG A 62 -12.66 24.54 -13.67
C ARG A 62 -13.71 24.74 -14.76
N LEU A 63 -13.71 23.87 -15.80
CA LEU A 63 -14.75 23.90 -16.83
C LEU A 63 -16.12 23.49 -16.26
N ALA A 64 -16.16 22.48 -15.40
CA ALA A 64 -17.37 22.02 -14.75
C ALA A 64 -17.96 23.12 -13.84
N THR A 65 -17.12 23.75 -13.00
CA THR A 65 -17.57 24.85 -12.12
C THR A 65 -18.02 26.09 -12.89
N ALA A 66 -17.39 26.41 -14.03
CA ALA A 66 -17.81 27.52 -14.88
C ALA A 66 -19.18 27.31 -15.55
N SER A 67 -19.58 26.04 -15.79
CA SER A 67 -20.90 25.73 -16.36
C SER A 67 -22.03 25.74 -15.34
N ASP A 68 -21.76 25.60 -14.06
CA ASP A 68 -22.77 25.58 -12.98
C ASP A 68 -23.11 26.98 -12.44
N THR A 69 -22.42 28.04 -12.86
CA THR A 69 -22.66 29.41 -12.39
C THR A 69 -23.96 30.05 -12.94
N ASP A 70 -24.72 29.36 -13.79
CA ASP A 70 -26.04 29.80 -14.23
C ASP A 70 -27.20 29.37 -13.30
N ALA A 71 -26.94 28.68 -12.21
CA ALA A 71 -27.93 28.27 -11.21
C ALA A 71 -27.94 29.28 -10.04
N THR A 72 -29.02 30.01 -9.96
CA THR A 72 -29.52 30.94 -8.94
C THR A 72 -28.90 30.90 -7.55
N ASP A 73 -28.53 32.12 -7.09
CA ASP A 73 -28.20 32.51 -5.72
C ASP A 73 -28.99 31.78 -4.64
N GLU A 74 -28.40 30.80 -3.95
CA GLU A 74 -28.64 30.52 -2.52
C GLU A 74 -27.63 29.46 -2.05
N ASP A 75 -26.83 29.85 -1.04
CA ASP A 75 -25.90 28.98 -0.28
C ASP A 75 -24.74 28.27 -1.06
N ILE A 76 -23.93 29.04 -1.74
CA ILE A 76 -22.67 28.52 -2.29
C ILE A 76 -21.68 28.34 -1.12
N SER A 77 -21.38 27.11 -0.82
CA SER A 77 -20.19 26.71 -0.05
C SER A 77 -18.99 27.52 -0.57
N THR A 78 -18.35 28.31 0.30
CA THR A 78 -17.24 29.22 -0.05
C THR A 78 -15.93 28.49 -0.39
N VAL A 79 -15.96 27.15 -0.50
CA VAL A 79 -14.78 26.32 -0.79
C VAL A 79 -14.73 26.03 -2.28
N ASP A 80 -13.65 26.46 -2.93
CA ASP A 80 -13.38 26.11 -4.34
C ASP A 80 -13.22 24.58 -4.48
N PRO A 81 -14.08 23.88 -5.24
CA PRO A 81 -13.97 22.44 -5.41
C PRO A 81 -12.68 22.01 -6.12
N CYS A 82 -11.97 22.91 -6.77
CA CYS A 82 -10.72 22.65 -7.47
C CYS A 82 -9.48 22.87 -6.59
N GLU A 83 -9.61 23.53 -5.43
CA GLU A 83 -8.52 23.81 -4.49
C GLU A 83 -7.70 22.56 -4.12
N PRO A 84 -8.28 21.38 -3.83
CA PRO A 84 -7.51 20.18 -3.51
C PRO A 84 -6.57 19.72 -4.64
N ILE A 85 -6.95 19.98 -5.91
CA ILE A 85 -6.13 19.63 -7.07
C ILE A 85 -4.98 20.62 -7.21
N GLU A 86 -5.22 21.91 -7.01
CA GLU A 86 -4.19 22.95 -7.02
C GLU A 86 -3.16 22.72 -5.93
N PHE A 87 -3.63 22.41 -4.71
CA PHE A 87 -2.73 22.06 -3.59
C PHE A 87 -1.81 20.88 -3.92
N ARG A 88 -2.32 19.83 -4.59
CA ARG A 88 -1.50 18.68 -5.02
C ARG A 88 -0.46 19.05 -6.08
N ILE A 89 -0.81 19.93 -7.02
CA ILE A 89 0.14 20.43 -8.03
C ILE A 89 1.29 21.21 -7.35
N ASP A 90 0.96 22.02 -6.37
CA ASP A 90 1.97 22.77 -5.62
C ASP A 90 2.82 21.87 -4.71
N ALA A 91 2.20 20.93 -4.01
CA ALA A 91 2.88 19.96 -3.17
C ALA A 91 3.90 19.11 -3.97
N LEU A 92 3.56 18.74 -5.21
CA LEU A 92 4.45 17.98 -6.09
C LEU A 92 5.76 18.74 -6.41
N LYS A 93 5.74 20.08 -6.48
CA LYS A 93 6.95 20.90 -6.67
C LYS A 93 7.95 20.75 -5.52
N PHE A 94 7.45 20.38 -4.33
CA PHE A 94 8.26 20.12 -3.13
C PHE A 94 8.54 18.62 -2.92
N GLY A 95 8.18 17.78 -3.90
CA GLY A 95 8.39 16.33 -3.85
C GLY A 95 7.32 15.54 -3.11
N TYR A 96 6.19 16.15 -2.75
CA TYR A 96 5.05 15.44 -2.16
C TYR A 96 4.12 14.95 -3.27
N ILE A 97 3.85 13.64 -3.30
CA ILE A 97 2.93 13.00 -4.26
C ILE A 97 1.50 13.07 -3.71
N ASP A 98 1.35 12.71 -2.44
CA ASP A 98 0.10 12.80 -1.69
C ASP A 98 0.39 12.95 -0.18
N GLU A 99 -0.62 12.71 0.66
CA GLU A 99 -0.51 12.86 2.12
C GLU A 99 0.51 11.91 2.75
N VAL A 100 0.76 10.75 2.14
CA VAL A 100 1.65 9.71 2.65
C VAL A 100 2.92 9.59 1.81
N HIS A 101 2.85 9.79 0.49
CA HIS A 101 3.94 9.49 -0.43
C HIS A 101 4.77 10.73 -0.80
N ILE A 102 6.08 10.57 -0.75
CA ILE A 102 7.07 11.57 -1.19
C ILE A 102 7.98 10.98 -2.26
N VAL A 103 8.52 11.84 -3.12
CA VAL A 103 9.52 11.43 -4.11
C VAL A 103 10.79 10.99 -3.38
N MET A 104 11.29 9.81 -3.71
CA MET A 104 12.53 9.27 -3.16
C MET A 104 13.74 10.14 -3.56
N THR A 105 14.54 10.51 -2.59
CA THR A 105 15.74 11.32 -2.77
C THR A 105 16.91 10.78 -1.98
N SER A 106 18.08 11.40 -2.09
CA SER A 106 19.23 11.09 -1.23
C SER A 106 19.02 11.45 0.25
N LYS A 107 17.98 12.23 0.56
CA LYS A 107 17.63 12.65 1.94
C LYS A 107 16.59 11.72 2.59
N THR A 108 15.90 10.88 1.80
CA THR A 108 14.97 9.90 2.33
C THR A 108 15.72 8.67 2.85
N HIS A 109 15.18 8.04 3.90
CA HIS A 109 15.83 6.94 4.60
C HIS A 109 15.19 5.60 4.24
N LEU A 110 15.96 4.50 4.37
CA LEU A 110 15.50 3.13 4.08
C LEU A 110 14.91 2.96 2.67
N ASN A 111 15.45 3.68 1.68
CA ASN A 111 14.97 3.67 0.30
C ASN A 111 14.92 2.26 -0.32
N PHE A 112 15.78 1.34 0.14
CA PHE A 112 15.78 -0.05 -0.32
C PHE A 112 14.56 -0.86 0.14
N LEU A 113 13.86 -0.41 1.20
CA LEU A 113 12.60 -1.00 1.67
C LEU A 113 11.37 -0.26 1.13
N ALA A 114 11.56 0.93 0.55
CA ALA A 114 10.50 1.79 0.05
C ALA A 114 10.00 1.35 -1.34
N ASP A 115 9.11 2.13 -1.94
CA ASP A 115 8.47 1.84 -3.21
C ASP A 115 9.40 2.05 -4.41
N TRP A 116 10.00 0.98 -4.91
CA TRP A 116 10.88 1.02 -6.08
C TRP A 116 10.66 -0.13 -7.08
N ILE A 117 9.87 -1.15 -6.71
CA ILE A 117 9.55 -2.28 -7.58
C ILE A 117 8.38 -1.89 -8.47
N ASP A 118 8.63 -1.71 -9.78
CA ASP A 118 7.61 -1.32 -10.76
C ASP A 118 7.11 -2.54 -11.54
N LEU A 119 5.91 -3.01 -11.21
CA LEU A 119 5.20 -4.10 -11.89
C LEU A 119 3.86 -3.60 -12.47
N GLY A 120 3.79 -2.31 -12.87
CA GLY A 120 2.56 -1.63 -13.29
C GLY A 120 1.87 -0.92 -12.12
N THR A 121 2.07 -1.40 -10.89
CA THR A 121 1.89 -0.73 -9.61
C THR A 121 3.23 -0.69 -8.91
N ILE A 122 3.54 0.36 -8.18
CA ILE A 122 4.82 0.50 -7.48
C ILE A 122 4.68 -0.20 -6.13
N TYR A 123 5.62 -1.11 -5.84
CA TYR A 123 5.64 -1.91 -4.62
C TYR A 123 6.91 -1.67 -3.81
N SER A 124 6.76 -1.72 -2.49
CA SER A 124 7.86 -1.85 -1.54
C SER A 124 8.26 -3.32 -1.33
N ILE A 125 9.41 -3.55 -0.72
CA ILE A 125 9.76 -4.89 -0.22
C ILE A 125 8.75 -5.34 0.84
N GLY A 126 8.25 -4.41 1.67
CA GLY A 126 7.24 -4.69 2.66
C GLY A 126 5.94 -5.21 2.05
N ASP A 127 5.45 -4.58 0.97
CA ASP A 127 4.24 -5.03 0.26
C ASP A 127 4.43 -6.40 -0.37
N ALA A 128 5.58 -6.65 -0.99
CA ALA A 128 5.91 -7.97 -1.53
C ALA A 128 5.92 -9.06 -0.44
N LEU A 129 6.41 -8.76 0.76
CA LEU A 129 6.36 -9.68 1.90
C LEU A 129 4.94 -9.87 2.43
N LEU A 130 4.11 -8.82 2.45
CA LEU A 130 2.71 -8.92 2.84
C LEU A 130 1.95 -9.86 1.91
N GLU A 131 2.04 -9.63 0.59
CA GLU A 131 1.42 -10.49 -0.42
C GLU A 131 1.92 -11.94 -0.32
N LEU A 132 3.23 -12.14 -0.19
CA LEU A 132 3.81 -13.47 -0.03
C LEU A 132 3.29 -14.17 1.24
N GLY A 133 3.12 -13.43 2.33
CA GLY A 133 2.54 -13.92 3.57
C GLY A 133 1.09 -14.35 3.40
N GLU A 134 0.27 -13.52 2.75
CA GLU A 134 -1.15 -13.81 2.45
C GLU A 134 -1.29 -15.06 1.55
N TRP A 135 -0.58 -15.11 0.43
CA TRP A 135 -0.58 -16.27 -0.46
C TRP A 135 -0.14 -17.54 0.26
N SER A 136 0.95 -17.45 1.03
CA SER A 136 1.45 -18.59 1.81
C SER A 136 0.41 -19.08 2.82
N PHE A 137 -0.29 -18.17 3.49
CA PHE A 137 -1.36 -18.52 4.41
C PHE A 137 -2.53 -19.19 3.70
N GLY A 138 -2.96 -18.65 2.55
CA GLY A 138 -4.02 -19.21 1.72
C GLY A 138 -3.76 -20.66 1.28
N PHE A 139 -2.49 -21.02 1.00
CA PHE A 139 -2.12 -22.39 0.64
C PHE A 139 -1.89 -23.29 1.85
N ILE A 140 -1.22 -22.81 2.87
CA ILE A 140 -0.78 -23.62 4.02
C ILE A 140 -1.95 -23.94 4.97
N PHE A 141 -2.86 -22.98 5.18
CA PHE A 141 -3.97 -23.16 6.11
C PHE A 141 -4.92 -24.31 5.75
N PRO A 142 -5.38 -24.47 4.50
CA PRO A 142 -6.19 -25.62 4.10
C PRO A 142 -5.46 -26.97 4.28
N LEU A 143 -4.16 -27.02 3.98
CA LEU A 143 -3.37 -28.22 4.18
C LEU A 143 -3.25 -28.58 5.67
N PHE A 144 -3.06 -27.57 6.52
CA PHE A 144 -3.05 -27.76 7.98
C PHE A 144 -4.39 -28.30 8.49
N VAL A 145 -5.52 -27.69 8.06
CA VAL A 145 -6.88 -28.14 8.44
C VAL A 145 -7.11 -29.59 8.00
N PHE A 146 -6.73 -29.93 6.77
CA PHE A 146 -6.84 -31.28 6.25
C PHE A 146 -6.02 -32.29 7.06
N ASP A 147 -4.77 -31.96 7.43
CA ASP A 147 -3.91 -32.85 8.25
C ASP A 147 -4.50 -33.05 9.64
N VAL A 148 -5.01 -31.98 10.27
CA VAL A 148 -5.69 -32.08 11.57
C VAL A 148 -6.95 -32.95 11.49
N ALA A 149 -7.79 -32.72 10.50
CA ALA A 149 -9.01 -33.52 10.31
C ALA A 149 -8.71 -35.00 10.06
N ARG A 150 -7.68 -35.30 9.27
CA ARG A 150 -7.21 -36.68 9.04
C ARG A 150 -6.72 -37.36 10.32
N LYS A 151 -6.03 -36.61 11.19
CA LYS A 151 -5.54 -37.14 12.47
C LYS A 151 -6.68 -37.42 13.46
N LEU A 152 -7.70 -36.55 13.51
CA LEU A 152 -8.86 -36.74 14.36
C LEU A 152 -9.64 -38.00 13.96
N ARG A 153 -9.91 -38.20 12.67
CA ARG A 153 -10.60 -39.42 12.17
C ARG A 153 -9.87 -40.71 12.53
N LYS A 154 -8.54 -40.71 12.53
CA LYS A 154 -7.75 -41.89 12.93
C LYS A 154 -7.89 -42.22 14.42
N HIS A 155 -8.20 -41.23 15.26
CA HIS A 155 -8.36 -41.40 16.69
C HIS A 155 -9.74 -41.95 17.08
N GLU A 156 -10.76 -41.68 16.25
CA GLU A 156 -12.13 -42.20 16.47
C GLU A 156 -12.29 -43.68 16.06
N MET A 157 -11.34 -44.22 15.30
CA MET A 157 -11.37 -45.61 14.80
C MET A 157 -10.56 -46.59 15.67
N VAL A 158 -10.02 -46.18 16.83
CA VAL A 158 -9.31 -47.00 17.78
C VAL A 158 -10.02 -47.00 19.13
#